data_b3da1c83a89768ab45cb8f9739eb0af3
#
_entry.id   b3da1c83a89768ab45cb8f9739eb0af3
#
_cell.length_a   1.000
_cell.length_b   1.000
_cell.length_c   1.000
_cell.angle_alpha   90.00
_cell.angle_beta   90.00
_cell.angle_gamma   90.00
#
_symmetry.space_group_name_H-M   'P 1'
#
loop_
_entity.id
_entity.type
_entity.pdbx_description
1 polymer ?
#
loop_
_entity_poly.entity_id
_entity_poly.type
_entity_poly.pdbx_seq_one_letter_code
_entity_poly.pdbx_strand_id
1 'polypeptide(L)'
;MQSVQIGDLLEKRGAQIVYLALKQEGEIQVAALVYSLSMLGGLHMELNSGPFYTQQDVLPVFYAELKEYAKQNGVLELIVKPYETCQAFDSGGKPIDEEEKSIIQDLCNLGYQFDGLPTSYPNGEIFWHFIKDLEGYDEKSLLKSFNKNSIRNIQSAYDFNLIVRNIERDEISKFKQIIEETGKIQGFKDKNLNYYCKLYDAFEDKAAFLIAEVNPKKSIEALDVKQAGLDERSKQFKQQYQALQKKK
;
A
#
# COMPACT_ATOMS: atom_id res chain seq x y z
N MET A 1 -9.48 3.44 -0.27
CA MET A 1 -10.06 3.99 -1.52
C MET A 1 -11.38 4.73 -1.27
N GLN A 2 -11.99 4.60 -0.11
CA GLN A 2 -13.26 5.22 0.29
C GLN A 2 -13.02 6.49 1.12
N SER A 3 -12.64 7.62 0.49
CA SER A 3 -12.45 8.90 1.18
C SER A 3 -12.83 10.08 0.29
N VAL A 4 -13.08 11.24 0.91
CA VAL A 4 -13.37 12.49 0.18
C VAL A 4 -12.21 12.84 -0.76
N GLN A 5 -10.96 12.67 -0.31
CA GLN A 5 -9.76 12.94 -1.12
C GLN A 5 -9.69 12.08 -2.38
N ILE A 6 -10.09 10.81 -2.29
CA ILE A 6 -10.20 9.94 -3.47
C ILE A 6 -11.33 10.41 -4.38
N GLY A 7 -12.47 10.79 -3.82
CA GLY A 7 -13.56 11.37 -4.60
C GLY A 7 -13.10 12.58 -5.40
N ASP A 8 -12.49 13.56 -4.75
CA ASP A 8 -11.95 14.77 -5.39
C ASP A 8 -10.90 14.45 -6.47
N LEU A 9 -10.04 13.46 -6.21
CA LEU A 9 -9.03 13.02 -7.18
C LEU A 9 -9.69 12.40 -8.42
N LEU A 10 -10.68 11.54 -8.23
CA LEU A 10 -11.40 10.88 -9.32
C LEU A 10 -12.22 11.90 -10.13
N GLU A 11 -12.90 12.84 -9.47
CA GLU A 11 -13.64 13.93 -10.12
C GLU A 11 -12.71 14.80 -10.99
N LYS A 12 -11.53 15.21 -10.47
CA LYS A 12 -10.49 15.93 -11.22
C LYS A 12 -9.95 15.11 -12.42
N ARG A 13 -10.19 13.80 -12.44
CA ARG A 13 -9.84 12.90 -13.54
C ARG A 13 -11.00 12.63 -14.49
N GLY A 14 -12.16 13.24 -14.26
CA GLY A 14 -13.33 13.17 -15.12
C GLY A 14 -14.36 12.11 -14.74
N ALA A 15 -14.23 11.49 -13.57
CA ALA A 15 -15.27 10.60 -13.05
C ALA A 15 -16.43 11.41 -12.43
N GLN A 16 -17.63 10.86 -12.50
CA GLN A 16 -18.79 11.34 -11.73
C GLN A 16 -18.78 10.64 -10.38
N ILE A 17 -18.85 11.40 -9.28
CA ILE A 17 -18.74 10.89 -7.92
C ILE A 17 -20.10 10.98 -7.22
N VAL A 18 -20.44 9.92 -6.49
CA VAL A 18 -21.62 9.86 -5.64
C VAL A 18 -21.25 9.24 -4.29
N TYR A 19 -21.69 9.88 -3.22
CA TYR A 19 -21.62 9.33 -1.87
C TYR A 19 -22.98 8.76 -1.52
N LEU A 20 -23.06 7.45 -1.32
CA LEU A 20 -24.27 6.73 -0.95
C LEU A 20 -24.22 6.35 0.52
N ALA A 21 -25.37 6.40 1.19
CA ALA A 21 -25.50 5.96 2.56
C ALA A 21 -26.80 5.21 2.77
N LEU A 22 -26.74 4.07 3.45
CA LEU A 22 -27.91 3.39 4.03
C LEU A 22 -28.09 3.87 5.46
N LYS A 23 -29.28 4.36 5.78
CA LYS A 23 -29.64 4.81 7.13
C LYS A 23 -30.72 3.92 7.72
N GLN A 24 -30.57 3.60 8.99
CA GLN A 24 -31.57 2.92 9.79
C GLN A 24 -31.76 3.72 11.10
N GLU A 25 -33.00 4.03 11.45
CA GLU A 25 -33.37 4.83 12.64
C GLU A 25 -32.61 6.16 12.74
N GLY A 26 -32.28 6.77 11.60
CA GLY A 26 -31.58 8.05 11.53
C GLY A 26 -30.04 7.94 11.52
N GLU A 27 -29.47 6.78 11.86
CA GLU A 27 -28.05 6.52 11.90
C GLU A 27 -27.54 5.93 10.58
N ILE A 28 -26.34 6.31 10.15
CA ILE A 28 -25.69 5.75 8.97
C ILE A 28 -25.14 4.37 9.31
N GLN A 29 -25.68 3.34 8.65
CA GLN A 29 -25.25 1.96 8.79
C GLN A 29 -24.22 1.55 7.72
N VAL A 30 -24.35 2.12 6.51
CA VAL A 30 -23.40 1.90 5.41
C VAL A 30 -23.10 3.23 4.74
N ALA A 31 -21.85 3.45 4.40
CA ALA A 31 -21.39 4.60 3.61
C ALA A 31 -20.44 4.15 2.50
N ALA A 32 -20.65 4.68 1.30
CA ALA A 32 -19.85 4.30 0.13
C ALA A 32 -19.59 5.49 -0.78
N LEU A 33 -18.36 5.57 -1.27
CA LEU A 33 -18.00 6.36 -2.44
C LEU A 33 -18.12 5.46 -3.67
N VAL A 34 -18.95 5.87 -4.61
CA VAL A 34 -19.15 5.21 -5.89
C VAL A 34 -18.77 6.20 -6.99
N TYR A 35 -18.10 5.74 -8.02
CA TYR A 35 -17.77 6.59 -9.15
C TYR A 35 -18.23 5.98 -10.48
N SER A 36 -18.51 6.85 -11.44
CA SER A 36 -18.93 6.42 -12.78
C SER A 36 -18.08 7.08 -13.85
N LEU A 37 -17.82 6.34 -14.90
CA LEU A 37 -17.14 6.78 -16.12
C LEU A 37 -18.04 6.55 -17.32
N SER A 38 -18.06 7.50 -18.26
CA SER A 38 -18.78 7.34 -19.52
C SER A 38 -18.13 6.24 -20.35
N MET A 39 -18.95 5.37 -20.89
CA MET A 39 -18.56 4.35 -21.85
C MET A 39 -19.50 4.33 -23.06
N LEU A 40 -19.18 3.57 -24.07
CA LEU A 40 -20.05 3.47 -25.27
C LEU A 40 -21.39 2.85 -24.88
N GLY A 41 -22.45 3.65 -25.01
CA GLY A 41 -23.83 3.21 -24.74
C GLY A 41 -24.33 3.44 -23.32
N GLY A 42 -23.53 3.96 -22.37
CA GLY A 42 -23.97 4.24 -21.01
C GLY A 42 -22.86 4.55 -20.04
N LEU A 43 -22.99 4.08 -18.82
CA LEU A 43 -22.04 4.31 -17.73
C LEU A 43 -21.42 2.99 -17.24
N HIS A 44 -20.12 3.02 -16.96
CA HIS A 44 -19.45 2.08 -16.09
C HIS A 44 -19.43 2.66 -14.67
N MET A 45 -19.93 1.93 -13.69
CA MET A 45 -19.99 2.33 -12.29
C MET A 45 -19.17 1.38 -11.42
N GLU A 46 -18.40 1.93 -10.49
CA GLU A 46 -17.56 1.11 -9.62
C GLU A 46 -17.65 1.56 -8.16
N LEU A 47 -17.79 0.57 -7.26
CA LEU A 47 -17.58 0.68 -5.82
C LEU A 47 -16.29 -0.09 -5.50
N ASN A 48 -15.22 0.65 -5.21
CA ASN A 48 -13.90 0.09 -5.00
C ASN A 48 -13.45 0.21 -3.54
N SER A 49 -12.99 -0.89 -2.95
CA SER A 49 -12.49 -0.99 -1.58
C SER A 49 -13.49 -0.53 -0.52
N GLY A 50 -14.75 -0.91 -0.68
CA GLY A 50 -15.85 -0.56 0.21
C GLY A 50 -17.07 -1.46 0.01
N PRO A 51 -18.17 -1.13 0.68
CA PRO A 51 -18.43 0.07 1.50
C PRO A 51 -17.83 0.01 2.90
N PHE A 52 -17.92 1.11 3.67
CA PHE A 52 -17.83 1.10 5.13
C PHE A 52 -19.18 0.75 5.72
N TYR A 53 -19.22 -0.09 6.75
CA TYR A 53 -20.46 -0.53 7.41
C TYR A 53 -20.25 -0.73 8.90
N THR A 54 -21.35 -0.69 9.66
CA THR A 54 -21.34 -0.94 11.11
C THR A 54 -21.52 -2.41 11.43
N GLN A 55 -22.37 -3.11 10.66
CA GLN A 55 -22.67 -4.53 10.81
C GLN A 55 -22.83 -5.16 9.43
N GLN A 56 -22.39 -6.42 9.28
CA GLN A 56 -22.37 -7.08 8.00
C GLN A 56 -23.78 -7.43 7.48
N ASP A 57 -24.71 -7.66 8.36
CA ASP A 57 -26.10 -8.03 8.03
C ASP A 57 -26.88 -6.96 7.26
N VAL A 58 -26.41 -5.71 7.27
CA VAL A 58 -27.01 -4.62 6.48
C VAL A 58 -26.50 -4.56 5.04
N LEU A 59 -25.41 -5.26 4.71
CA LEU A 59 -24.79 -5.21 3.39
C LEU A 59 -25.69 -5.74 2.27
N PRO A 60 -26.44 -6.86 2.41
CA PRO A 60 -27.34 -7.32 1.36
C PRO A 60 -28.36 -6.28 0.93
N VAL A 61 -28.93 -5.53 1.89
CA VAL A 61 -29.85 -4.44 1.60
C VAL A 61 -29.17 -3.32 0.82
N PHE A 62 -27.97 -2.90 1.28
CA PHE A 62 -27.20 -1.87 0.58
C PHE A 62 -26.83 -2.27 -0.86
N TYR A 63 -26.38 -3.49 -1.09
CA TYR A 63 -26.01 -3.96 -2.44
C TYR A 63 -27.22 -4.12 -3.36
N ALA A 64 -28.39 -4.48 -2.82
CA ALA A 64 -29.64 -4.51 -3.59
C ALA A 64 -30.03 -3.10 -4.04
N GLU A 65 -30.01 -2.13 -3.14
CA GLU A 65 -30.30 -0.72 -3.44
C GLU A 65 -29.26 -0.10 -4.39
N LEU A 66 -27.98 -0.41 -4.24
CA LEU A 66 -26.93 0.03 -5.15
C LEU A 66 -27.20 -0.47 -6.59
N LYS A 67 -27.65 -1.72 -6.75
CA LYS A 67 -27.99 -2.29 -8.05
C LYS A 67 -29.17 -1.58 -8.70
N GLU A 68 -30.22 -1.28 -7.92
CA GLU A 68 -31.37 -0.52 -8.42
C GLU A 68 -30.99 0.93 -8.73
N TYR A 69 -30.17 1.58 -7.91
CA TYR A 69 -29.63 2.91 -8.17
C TYR A 69 -28.84 2.93 -9.50
N ALA A 70 -27.95 1.97 -9.72
CA ALA A 70 -27.19 1.85 -10.95
C ALA A 70 -28.09 1.72 -12.17
N LYS A 71 -29.10 0.84 -12.11
CA LYS A 71 -30.09 0.62 -13.17
C LYS A 71 -30.88 1.89 -13.50
N GLN A 72 -31.35 2.63 -12.49
CA GLN A 72 -32.10 3.89 -12.66
C GLN A 72 -31.24 4.99 -13.30
N ASN A 73 -29.92 4.94 -13.14
CA ASN A 73 -28.97 5.91 -13.69
C ASN A 73 -28.33 5.51 -15.00
N GLY A 74 -28.86 4.49 -15.70
CA GLY A 74 -28.37 4.07 -17.01
C GLY A 74 -26.98 3.41 -16.99
N VAL A 75 -26.63 2.79 -15.88
CA VAL A 75 -25.39 2.04 -15.74
C VAL A 75 -25.50 0.73 -16.51
N LEU A 76 -24.56 0.48 -17.41
CA LEU A 76 -24.45 -0.76 -18.16
C LEU A 76 -23.65 -1.82 -17.42
N GLU A 77 -22.66 -1.40 -16.67
CA GLU A 77 -21.77 -2.27 -15.91
C GLU A 77 -21.56 -1.72 -14.51
N LEU A 78 -21.91 -2.49 -13.49
CA LEU A 78 -21.67 -2.19 -12.10
C LEU A 78 -20.63 -3.17 -11.54
N ILE A 79 -19.47 -2.67 -11.15
CA ILE A 79 -18.42 -3.47 -10.51
C ILE A 79 -18.38 -3.14 -9.02
N VAL A 80 -18.40 -4.17 -8.19
CA VAL A 80 -18.29 -4.08 -6.74
C VAL A 80 -17.06 -4.85 -6.31
N LYS A 81 -16.13 -4.14 -5.63
CA LYS A 81 -14.88 -4.70 -5.10
C LYS A 81 -14.82 -4.46 -3.59
N PRO A 82 -15.42 -5.33 -2.78
CA PRO A 82 -15.33 -5.23 -1.33
C PRO A 82 -13.86 -5.31 -0.87
N TYR A 83 -13.54 -4.62 0.23
CA TYR A 83 -12.22 -4.71 0.87
C TYR A 83 -12.35 -5.57 2.13
N GLU A 84 -12.47 -6.87 1.91
CA GLU A 84 -12.70 -7.86 2.97
C GLU A 84 -11.65 -8.95 2.92
N THR A 85 -11.31 -9.48 4.10
CA THR A 85 -10.39 -10.60 4.19
C THR A 85 -11.14 -11.88 3.85
N CYS A 86 -10.77 -12.53 2.76
CA CYS A 86 -11.33 -13.82 2.38
C CYS A 86 -10.73 -14.96 3.20
N GLN A 87 -9.41 -14.92 3.45
CA GLN A 87 -8.70 -15.93 4.26
C GLN A 87 -7.35 -15.38 4.69
N ALA A 88 -6.92 -15.73 5.91
CA ALA A 88 -5.59 -15.41 6.40
C ALA A 88 -4.64 -16.62 6.31
N PHE A 89 -3.35 -16.33 6.15
CA PHE A 89 -2.31 -17.33 6.00
C PHE A 89 -1.12 -16.99 6.89
N ASP A 90 -0.41 -18.01 7.36
CA ASP A 90 0.88 -17.81 8.03
C ASP A 90 1.97 -17.40 7.02
N SER A 91 3.17 -17.09 7.52
CA SER A 91 4.31 -16.71 6.69
C SER A 91 4.79 -17.82 5.75
N GLY A 92 4.37 -19.04 5.95
CA GLY A 92 4.66 -20.20 5.09
C GLY A 92 3.59 -20.44 4.03
N GLY A 93 2.51 -19.64 4.01
CA GLY A 93 1.39 -19.79 3.08
C GLY A 93 0.37 -20.86 3.50
N LYS A 94 0.41 -21.32 4.76
CA LYS A 94 -0.59 -22.25 5.28
C LYS A 94 -1.78 -21.47 5.83
N PRO A 95 -3.04 -21.84 5.46
CA PRO A 95 -4.23 -21.23 6.04
C PRO A 95 -4.24 -21.31 7.58
N ILE A 96 -4.60 -20.20 8.23
CA ILE A 96 -4.74 -20.12 9.69
C ILE A 96 -6.19 -19.93 10.14
N ASP A 97 -7.09 -19.66 9.18
CA ASP A 97 -8.53 -19.61 9.36
C ASP A 97 -9.28 -20.28 8.20
N GLU A 98 -10.61 -20.35 8.33
CA GLU A 98 -11.47 -20.81 7.25
C GLU A 98 -11.71 -19.71 6.21
N GLU A 99 -11.99 -20.11 4.98
CA GLU A 99 -12.28 -19.17 3.89
C GLU A 99 -13.64 -18.51 4.12
N GLU A 100 -13.66 -17.17 4.25
CA GLU A 100 -14.88 -16.39 4.42
C GLU A 100 -15.51 -16.07 3.05
N LYS A 101 -16.72 -16.57 2.81
CA LYS A 101 -17.45 -16.44 1.54
C LYS A 101 -18.81 -15.77 1.67
N SER A 102 -19.20 -15.34 2.86
CA SER A 102 -20.56 -14.83 3.10
C SER A 102 -20.89 -13.66 2.17
N ILE A 103 -20.01 -12.68 2.07
CA ILE A 103 -20.21 -11.50 1.19
C ILE A 103 -20.29 -11.91 -0.28
N ILE A 104 -19.46 -12.85 -0.72
CA ILE A 104 -19.52 -13.37 -2.09
C ILE A 104 -20.87 -14.07 -2.34
N GLN A 105 -21.33 -14.87 -1.39
CA GLN A 105 -22.62 -15.56 -1.49
C GLN A 105 -23.78 -14.57 -1.51
N ASP A 106 -23.76 -13.55 -0.66
CA ASP A 106 -24.78 -12.51 -0.61
C ASP A 106 -24.86 -11.73 -1.92
N LEU A 107 -23.74 -11.34 -2.48
CA LEU A 107 -23.67 -10.68 -3.78
C LEU A 107 -24.19 -11.61 -4.90
N CYS A 108 -23.79 -12.88 -4.93
CA CYS A 108 -24.28 -13.85 -5.90
C CYS A 108 -25.81 -14.06 -5.78
N ASN A 109 -26.35 -14.14 -4.56
CA ASN A 109 -27.79 -14.26 -4.31
C ASN A 109 -28.57 -13.04 -4.82
N LEU A 110 -27.95 -11.86 -4.83
CA LEU A 110 -28.49 -10.62 -5.40
C LEU A 110 -28.30 -10.55 -6.93
N GLY A 111 -27.71 -11.57 -7.54
CA GLY A 111 -27.49 -11.67 -8.99
C GLY A 111 -26.28 -10.89 -9.50
N TYR A 112 -25.29 -10.60 -8.64
CA TYR A 112 -23.96 -10.23 -9.10
C TYR A 112 -23.21 -11.48 -9.57
N GLN A 113 -22.34 -11.30 -10.54
CA GLN A 113 -21.46 -12.37 -11.02
C GLN A 113 -20.12 -12.29 -10.30
N PHE A 114 -19.64 -13.40 -9.77
CA PHE A 114 -18.32 -13.50 -9.18
C PHE A 114 -17.31 -14.06 -10.17
N ASP A 115 -16.32 -13.27 -10.53
CA ASP A 115 -15.30 -13.63 -11.53
C ASP A 115 -14.15 -14.49 -10.96
N GLY A 116 -14.23 -14.85 -9.67
CA GLY A 116 -13.18 -15.58 -8.97
C GLY A 116 -12.13 -14.67 -8.34
N LEU A 117 -11.33 -15.25 -7.45
CA LEU A 117 -10.15 -14.56 -6.88
C LEU A 117 -9.03 -14.61 -7.92
N PRO A 118 -8.51 -13.46 -8.36
CA PRO A 118 -7.49 -13.45 -9.39
C PRO A 118 -6.17 -13.97 -8.88
N THR A 119 -5.45 -14.67 -9.75
CA THR A 119 -4.06 -15.04 -9.57
C THR A 119 -3.18 -14.01 -10.25
N SER A 120 -2.07 -13.60 -9.64
CA SER A 120 -1.19 -12.54 -10.13
C SER A 120 -1.74 -11.11 -9.96
N TYR A 121 -1.39 -10.17 -10.82
CA TYR A 121 -1.72 -8.74 -10.80
C TYR A 121 -2.62 -8.32 -11.97
N PRO A 122 -3.85 -8.82 -12.08
CA PRO A 122 -4.73 -8.39 -13.15
C PRO A 122 -5.06 -6.90 -12.97
N ASN A 123 -4.88 -6.12 -14.03
CA ASN A 123 -5.17 -4.68 -14.05
C ASN A 123 -4.41 -3.83 -13.01
N GLY A 124 -3.36 -4.37 -12.38
CA GLY A 124 -2.57 -3.68 -11.35
C GLY A 124 -3.24 -3.66 -9.98
N GLU A 125 -4.23 -4.50 -9.73
CA GLU A 125 -4.87 -4.63 -8.43
C GLU A 125 -4.15 -5.66 -7.56
N ILE A 126 -4.04 -5.34 -6.25
CA ILE A 126 -3.37 -6.18 -5.25
C ILE A 126 -4.46 -6.93 -4.47
N PHE A 127 -4.40 -8.27 -4.50
CA PHE A 127 -5.33 -9.13 -3.77
C PHE A 127 -4.66 -9.82 -2.58
N TRP A 128 -3.34 -9.91 -2.56
CA TRP A 128 -2.58 -10.51 -1.47
C TRP A 128 -1.83 -9.43 -0.70
N HIS A 129 -2.05 -9.39 0.61
CA HIS A 129 -1.48 -8.41 1.50
C HIS A 129 -0.64 -9.10 2.57
N PHE A 130 0.61 -8.64 2.75
CA PHE A 130 1.37 -8.95 3.95
C PHE A 130 1.04 -7.91 5.02
N ILE A 131 0.51 -8.37 6.14
CA ILE A 131 0.08 -7.51 7.23
C ILE A 131 0.98 -7.75 8.43
N LYS A 132 1.40 -6.69 9.11
CA LYS A 132 2.05 -6.72 10.41
C LYS A 132 1.31 -5.77 11.32
N ASP A 133 0.74 -6.32 12.38
CA ASP A 133 0.18 -5.49 13.45
C ASP A 133 1.32 -4.77 14.16
N LEU A 134 1.16 -3.47 14.37
CA LEU A 134 2.14 -2.61 15.04
C LEU A 134 1.71 -2.23 16.46
N GLU A 135 0.53 -2.65 16.89
CA GLU A 135 0.03 -2.37 18.23
C GLU A 135 0.96 -2.94 19.29
N GLY A 136 1.29 -2.13 20.29
CA GLY A 136 2.16 -2.54 21.40
C GLY A 136 3.66 -2.57 21.09
N TYR A 137 4.08 -2.24 19.85
CA TYR A 137 5.50 -2.12 19.51
C TYR A 137 6.02 -0.69 19.73
N ASP A 138 7.16 -0.58 20.42
CA ASP A 138 8.05 0.57 20.31
C ASP A 138 9.11 0.32 19.21
N GLU A 139 9.92 1.33 18.91
CA GLU A 139 10.96 1.22 17.87
C GLU A 139 11.92 0.04 18.10
N LYS A 140 12.32 -0.21 19.35
CA LYS A 140 13.27 -1.27 19.68
C LYS A 140 12.66 -2.67 19.57
N SER A 141 11.45 -2.85 20.06
CA SER A 141 10.73 -4.11 19.97
C SER A 141 10.30 -4.41 18.54
N LEU A 142 9.90 -3.40 17.78
CA LEU A 142 9.60 -3.53 16.36
C LEU A 142 10.85 -4.00 15.60
N LEU A 143 12.00 -3.36 15.80
CA LEU A 143 13.25 -3.77 15.15
C LEU A 143 13.60 -5.23 15.47
N LYS A 144 13.46 -5.64 16.74
CA LYS A 144 13.73 -7.03 17.16
C LYS A 144 12.74 -8.05 16.56
N SER A 145 11.55 -7.63 16.18
CA SER A 145 10.53 -8.50 15.58
C SER A 145 10.81 -8.86 14.13
N PHE A 146 11.76 -8.19 13.48
CA PHE A 146 12.15 -8.50 12.11
C PHE A 146 13.11 -9.70 12.05
N ASN A 147 13.17 -10.35 10.90
CA ASN A 147 14.15 -11.41 10.67
C ASN A 147 15.59 -10.84 10.61
N LYS A 148 16.59 -11.71 10.80
CA LYS A 148 18.00 -11.32 10.83
C LYS A 148 18.47 -10.57 9.57
N ASN A 149 17.94 -10.92 8.40
CA ASN A 149 18.31 -10.26 7.15
C ASN A 149 17.78 -8.83 7.10
N SER A 150 16.52 -8.63 7.50
CA SER A 150 15.92 -7.29 7.58
C SER A 150 16.66 -6.40 8.58
N ILE A 151 16.98 -6.91 9.77
CA ILE A 151 17.76 -6.18 10.77
C ILE A 151 19.12 -5.76 10.20
N ARG A 152 19.82 -6.69 9.53
CA ARG A 152 21.12 -6.40 8.90
C ARG A 152 21.00 -5.33 7.82
N ASN A 153 19.96 -5.39 6.97
CA ASN A 153 19.75 -4.40 5.91
C ASN A 153 19.42 -3.02 6.49
N ILE A 154 18.60 -2.96 7.53
CA ILE A 154 18.29 -1.71 8.25
C ILE A 154 19.58 -1.13 8.84
N GLN A 155 20.41 -1.95 9.52
CA GLN A 155 21.67 -1.50 10.07
C GLN A 155 22.62 -1.00 8.97
N SER A 156 22.69 -1.68 7.82
CA SER A 156 23.48 -1.21 6.68
C SER A 156 22.99 0.14 6.16
N ALA A 157 21.69 0.37 6.11
CA ALA A 157 21.14 1.66 5.70
C ALA A 157 21.58 2.79 6.65
N TYR A 158 21.57 2.55 7.95
CA TYR A 158 22.11 3.51 8.94
C TYR A 158 23.62 3.72 8.76
N ASP A 159 24.40 2.66 8.59
CA ASP A 159 25.85 2.72 8.38
C ASP A 159 26.22 3.53 7.13
N PHE A 160 25.38 3.51 6.10
CA PHE A 160 25.54 4.32 4.88
C PHE A 160 24.94 5.74 4.99
N ASN A 161 24.48 6.15 6.16
CA ASN A 161 23.81 7.46 6.37
C ASN A 161 22.67 7.70 5.38
N LEU A 162 21.87 6.64 5.11
CA LEU A 162 20.66 6.75 4.30
C LEU A 162 19.62 7.54 5.09
N ILE A 163 19.08 8.58 4.47
CA ILE A 163 18.04 9.43 5.03
C ILE A 163 16.74 9.18 4.27
N VAL A 164 15.69 8.87 5.00
CA VAL A 164 14.33 8.78 4.43
C VAL A 164 13.57 10.01 4.89
N ARG A 165 12.98 10.73 3.94
CA ARG A 165 12.19 11.92 4.23
C ARG A 165 10.99 12.04 3.30
N ASN A 166 9.99 12.81 3.71
CA ASN A 166 8.97 13.29 2.79
C ASN A 166 9.59 14.26 1.77
N ILE A 167 9.04 14.23 0.56
CA ILE A 167 9.38 15.25 -0.44
C ILE A 167 8.42 16.44 -0.32
N GLU A 168 8.92 17.60 -0.75
CA GLU A 168 8.09 18.79 -0.93
C GLU A 168 7.38 18.76 -2.30
N ARG A 169 6.37 19.62 -2.45
CA ARG A 169 5.53 19.68 -3.67
C ARG A 169 6.33 19.90 -4.95
N ASP A 170 7.37 20.71 -4.91
CA ASP A 170 8.26 21.04 -6.04
C ASP A 170 9.23 19.90 -6.40
N GLU A 171 9.45 18.96 -5.50
CA GLU A 171 10.29 17.77 -5.73
C GLU A 171 9.56 16.60 -6.41
N ILE A 172 8.25 16.72 -6.71
CA ILE A 172 7.48 15.63 -7.35
C ILE A 172 8.07 15.24 -8.72
N SER A 173 8.66 16.20 -9.43
CA SER A 173 9.35 15.91 -10.70
C SER A 173 10.54 14.98 -10.51
N LYS A 174 11.32 15.15 -9.44
CA LYS A 174 12.44 14.27 -9.05
C LYS A 174 11.94 12.88 -8.66
N PHE A 175 10.89 12.83 -7.86
CA PHE A 175 10.22 11.58 -7.49
C PHE A 175 9.76 10.81 -8.74
N LYS A 176 9.06 11.49 -9.66
CA LYS A 176 8.62 10.91 -10.94
C LYS A 176 9.79 10.37 -11.77
N GLN A 177 10.91 11.10 -11.85
CA GLN A 177 12.10 10.65 -12.58
C GLN A 177 12.62 9.32 -12.02
N ILE A 178 12.74 9.19 -10.70
CA ILE A 178 13.23 7.96 -10.06
C ILE A 178 12.31 6.77 -10.37
N ILE A 179 10.99 6.97 -10.30
CA ILE A 179 10.03 5.89 -10.62
C ILE A 179 10.12 5.52 -12.11
N GLU A 180 10.26 6.50 -13.00
CA GLU A 180 10.39 6.26 -14.43
C GLU A 180 11.65 5.46 -14.78
N GLU A 181 12.78 5.78 -14.15
CA GLU A 181 14.03 5.03 -14.31
C GLU A 181 13.87 3.59 -13.79
N THR A 182 13.22 3.43 -12.64
CA THR A 182 12.88 2.10 -12.10
C THR A 182 11.96 1.34 -13.04
N GLY A 183 10.95 2.00 -13.61
CA GLY A 183 10.02 1.42 -14.57
C GLY A 183 10.72 0.90 -15.84
N LYS A 184 11.71 1.64 -16.34
CA LYS A 184 12.54 1.21 -17.48
C LYS A 184 13.34 -0.07 -17.17
N ILE A 185 13.87 -0.17 -15.95
CA ILE A 185 14.65 -1.35 -15.50
C ILE A 185 13.74 -2.55 -15.25
N GLN A 186 12.60 -2.34 -14.61
CA GLN A 186 11.68 -3.40 -14.18
C GLN A 186 10.62 -3.76 -15.23
N GLY A 187 10.51 -3.00 -16.32
CA GLY A 187 9.59 -3.29 -17.42
C GLY A 187 8.13 -2.89 -17.17
N PHE A 188 7.85 -1.94 -16.26
CA PHE A 188 6.49 -1.45 -16.05
C PHE A 188 6.30 -0.03 -16.59
N LYS A 189 5.06 0.28 -17.00
CA LYS A 189 4.66 1.61 -17.44
C LYS A 189 4.23 2.45 -16.24
N ASP A 190 4.95 3.53 -16.01
CA ASP A 190 4.65 4.47 -14.95
C ASP A 190 3.52 5.45 -15.30
N LYS A 191 2.91 6.04 -14.27
CA LYS A 191 1.94 7.14 -14.38
C LYS A 191 2.65 8.44 -14.80
N ASN A 192 1.91 9.36 -15.41
CA ASN A 192 2.47 10.66 -15.79
C ASN A 192 2.65 11.60 -14.58
N LEU A 193 3.45 12.67 -14.74
CA LEU A 193 3.73 13.63 -13.67
C LEU A 193 2.45 14.26 -13.09
N ASN A 194 1.48 14.58 -13.96
CA ASN A 194 0.22 15.19 -13.54
C ASN A 194 -0.59 14.28 -12.57
N TYR A 195 -0.47 12.96 -12.72
CA TYR A 195 -1.07 12.02 -11.78
C TYR A 195 -0.53 12.19 -10.36
N TYR A 196 0.80 12.25 -10.21
CA TYR A 196 1.45 12.41 -8.90
C TYR A 196 1.18 13.80 -8.30
N CYS A 197 1.17 14.84 -9.13
CA CYS A 197 0.79 16.19 -8.70
C CYS A 197 -0.64 16.22 -8.15
N LYS A 198 -1.59 15.67 -8.87
CA LYS A 198 -3.00 15.61 -8.41
C LYS A 198 -3.16 14.78 -7.15
N LEU A 199 -2.41 13.69 -7.02
CA LEU A 199 -2.43 12.84 -5.84
C LEU A 199 -1.88 13.60 -4.61
N TYR A 200 -0.75 14.27 -4.75
CA TYR A 200 -0.15 15.10 -3.70
C TYR A 200 -1.13 16.20 -3.25
N ASP A 201 -1.69 16.93 -4.22
CA ASP A 201 -2.60 18.05 -3.96
C ASP A 201 -3.94 17.61 -3.35
N ALA A 202 -4.41 16.38 -3.62
CA ALA A 202 -5.66 15.87 -3.08
C ALA A 202 -5.53 15.36 -1.64
N PHE A 203 -4.37 14.83 -1.28
CA PHE A 203 -4.15 14.22 0.03
C PHE A 203 -3.42 15.11 1.03
N GLU A 204 -2.68 16.12 0.55
CA GLU A 204 -1.93 17.06 1.40
C GLU A 204 -1.09 16.33 2.47
N ASP A 205 -1.36 16.59 3.76
CA ASP A 205 -0.69 15.98 4.91
C ASP A 205 -1.09 14.52 5.18
N LYS A 206 -2.11 14.00 4.47
CA LYS A 206 -2.62 12.64 4.62
C LYS A 206 -1.90 11.62 3.72
N ALA A 207 -1.00 12.07 2.85
CA ALA A 207 -0.16 11.20 2.04
C ALA A 207 1.32 11.50 2.26
N ALA A 208 2.12 10.45 2.41
CA ALA A 208 3.56 10.55 2.50
C ALA A 208 4.21 10.11 1.19
N PHE A 209 4.89 11.04 0.52
CA PHE A 209 5.76 10.72 -0.62
C PHE A 209 7.20 10.64 -0.10
N LEU A 210 7.68 9.43 0.07
CA LEU A 210 8.98 9.18 0.68
C LEU A 210 10.08 9.06 -0.37
N ILE A 211 11.21 9.71 -0.11
CA ILE A 211 12.45 9.53 -0.86
C ILE A 211 13.56 9.07 0.08
N ALA A 212 14.37 8.13 -0.40
CA ALA A 212 15.58 7.69 0.29
C ALA A 212 16.79 8.33 -0.40
N GLU A 213 17.61 9.02 0.36
CA GLU A 213 18.80 9.73 -0.13
C GLU A 213 20.05 9.29 0.62
N VAL A 214 21.15 9.15 -0.11
CA VAL A 214 22.48 8.90 0.47
C VAL A 214 23.32 10.16 0.29
N ASN A 215 23.99 10.58 1.35
CA ASN A 215 25.02 11.61 1.25
C ASN A 215 26.40 10.95 1.03
N PRO A 216 26.94 10.95 -0.21
CA PRO A 216 28.17 10.20 -0.52
C PRO A 216 29.37 10.67 0.34
N LYS A 217 29.49 11.97 0.63
CA LYS A 217 30.58 12.51 1.46
C LYS A 217 30.54 11.94 2.87
N LYS A 218 29.38 12.03 3.54
CA LYS A 218 29.22 11.49 4.89
C LYS A 218 29.38 9.97 4.92
N SER A 219 28.95 9.28 3.88
CA SER A 219 29.12 7.83 3.78
C SER A 219 30.59 7.43 3.63
N ILE A 220 31.37 8.16 2.82
CA ILE A 220 32.82 7.94 2.68
C ILE A 220 33.51 8.21 4.02
N GLU A 221 33.27 9.35 4.67
CA GLU A 221 33.84 9.68 5.97
C GLU A 221 33.57 8.58 7.02
N ALA A 222 32.32 8.05 7.06
CA ALA A 222 31.96 6.97 7.97
C ALA A 222 32.70 5.66 7.66
N LEU A 223 32.89 5.36 6.37
CA LEU A 223 33.65 4.19 5.93
C LEU A 223 35.14 4.33 6.27
N ASP A 224 35.73 5.49 6.09
CA ASP A 224 37.13 5.78 6.44
C ASP A 224 37.38 5.59 7.94
N VAL A 225 36.49 6.08 8.78
CA VAL A 225 36.54 5.86 10.24
C VAL A 225 36.46 4.38 10.58
N LYS A 226 35.55 3.65 9.94
CA LYS A 226 35.39 2.19 10.15
C LYS A 226 36.61 1.42 9.70
N GLN A 227 37.20 1.78 8.54
CA GLN A 227 38.43 1.21 8.02
C GLN A 227 39.62 1.41 8.99
N ALA A 228 39.81 2.64 9.45
CA ALA A 228 40.87 2.96 10.43
C ALA A 228 40.75 2.14 11.72
N GLY A 229 39.51 1.98 12.23
CA GLY A 229 39.24 1.11 13.39
C GLY A 229 39.56 -0.37 13.15
N LEU A 230 39.28 -0.88 11.96
CA LEU A 230 39.62 -2.28 11.59
C LEU A 230 41.13 -2.47 11.45
N ASP A 231 41.83 -1.50 10.87
CA ASP A 231 43.29 -1.54 10.72
C ASP A 231 44.00 -1.54 12.09
N GLU A 232 43.52 -0.72 13.02
CA GLU A 232 44.06 -0.71 14.39
C GLU A 232 43.82 -2.04 15.12
N ARG A 233 42.64 -2.62 15.03
CA ARG A 233 42.35 -3.95 15.59
C ARG A 233 43.23 -5.04 14.95
N SER A 234 43.42 -4.98 13.63
CA SER A 234 44.32 -5.89 12.93
C SER A 234 45.76 -5.82 13.43
N LYS A 235 46.29 -4.58 13.68
CA LYS A 235 47.63 -4.39 14.27
C LYS A 235 47.70 -4.99 15.67
N GLN A 236 46.70 -4.76 16.50
CA GLN A 236 46.63 -5.32 17.86
C GLN A 236 46.65 -6.84 17.88
N PHE A 237 45.85 -7.50 16.99
CA PHE A 237 45.85 -8.94 16.87
C PHE A 237 47.19 -9.48 16.40
N LYS A 238 47.86 -8.83 15.43
CA LYS A 238 49.19 -9.23 14.96
C LYS A 238 50.23 -9.15 16.10
N GLN A 239 50.20 -8.11 16.90
CA GLN A 239 51.08 -7.97 18.04
C GLN A 239 50.82 -9.05 19.10
N GLN A 240 49.59 -9.30 19.44
CA GLN A 240 49.23 -10.37 20.38
C GLN A 240 49.68 -11.75 19.88
N TYR A 241 49.46 -12.05 18.60
CA TYR A 241 49.91 -13.28 18.00
C TYR A 241 51.42 -13.47 18.03
N GLN A 242 52.19 -12.42 17.71
CA GLN A 242 53.64 -12.43 17.80
C GLN A 242 54.16 -12.61 19.26
N ALA A 243 53.48 -12.02 20.24
CA ALA A 243 53.81 -12.18 21.65
C ALA A 243 53.57 -13.61 22.17
N LEU A 244 52.50 -14.27 21.66
CA LEU A 244 52.22 -15.67 21.96
C LEU A 244 53.24 -16.64 21.33
N GLN A 245 53.74 -16.32 20.12
CA GLN A 245 54.77 -17.16 19.47
C GLN A 245 56.12 -17.09 20.19
N LYS A 246 56.45 -15.94 20.78
CA LYS A 246 57.69 -15.77 21.55
C LYS A 246 57.69 -16.42 22.95
N LYS A 247 56.52 -16.89 23.40
CA LYS A 247 56.36 -17.56 24.70
C LYS A 247 56.37 -19.11 24.55
N LYS A 248 56.43 -19.63 23.36
CA LYS A 248 56.67 -21.03 23.01
C LYS A 248 58.16 -21.23 22.74
#